data_7e78d9718fd1656b9c48fe7dc990f79a
#
_entry.id   7e78d9718fd1656b9c48fe7dc990f79a
#
_cell.length_a   1.000
_cell.length_b   1.000
_cell.length_c   1.000
_cell.angle_alpha   90.00
_cell.angle_beta   90.00
_cell.angle_gamma   90.00
#
_symmetry.space_group_name_H-M   'P 1'
#
loop_
_entity.id
_entity.type
_entity.pdbx_description
1 polymer ?
#
loop_
_entity_poly.entity_id
_entity_poly.type
_entity_poly.pdbx_seq_one_letter_code
_entity_poly.pdbx_strand_id
1 'polypeptide(L)'
;MGSNYIHPTAVIGPNVTMGTGNYIGPYCVIGMPAEHRGKWDPANPGDVVIGDNCRITGHVTIDAGMEGYTYIGDNAFIMKHAHVGHDAQIHNDVTISCGAKIGGHTVVEHHATIGLNAVIHQRHHIGAMSMIGMGAVVPLKVEIDEGGVYAGNPARYIRQNIIP
;
A
#
# COMPACT_ATOMS: atom_id res chain seq x y z
N MET A 1 -2.32 -21.15 -13.72
CA MET A 1 -1.63 -20.16 -12.85
C MET A 1 -0.66 -19.39 -13.74
N GLY A 2 -0.80 -18.06 -13.83
CA GLY A 2 0.05 -17.23 -14.68
C GLY A 2 1.44 -17.02 -14.04
N SER A 3 2.48 -16.92 -14.86
CA SER A 3 3.81 -16.53 -14.38
C SER A 3 3.81 -15.04 -13.99
N ASN A 4 4.65 -14.67 -13.03
CA ASN A 4 4.88 -13.27 -12.68
C ASN A 4 5.65 -12.56 -13.79
N TYR A 5 5.28 -11.33 -14.10
CA TYR A 5 6.09 -10.42 -14.90
C TYR A 5 6.78 -9.42 -13.98
N ILE A 6 8.09 -9.38 -14.00
CA ILE A 6 8.90 -8.41 -13.26
C ILE A 6 9.75 -7.64 -14.27
N HIS A 7 9.52 -6.33 -14.34
CA HIS A 7 10.29 -5.48 -15.28
C HIS A 7 11.79 -5.50 -14.90
N PRO A 8 12.72 -5.57 -15.88
CA PRO A 8 14.15 -5.67 -15.60
C PRO A 8 14.76 -4.54 -14.77
N THR A 9 14.10 -3.38 -14.69
CA THR A 9 14.55 -2.25 -13.87
C THR A 9 13.93 -2.23 -12.48
N ALA A 10 13.07 -3.19 -12.14
CA ALA A 10 12.54 -3.30 -10.78
C ALA A 10 13.61 -3.87 -9.84
N VAL A 11 13.67 -3.36 -8.63
CA VAL A 11 14.55 -3.85 -7.56
C VAL A 11 13.68 -4.61 -6.55
N ILE A 12 13.96 -5.89 -6.41
CA ILE A 12 13.24 -6.77 -5.47
C ILE A 12 14.22 -7.20 -4.38
N GLY A 13 13.86 -6.94 -3.13
CA GLY A 13 14.65 -7.32 -1.97
C GLY A 13 14.74 -8.85 -1.77
N PRO A 14 15.71 -9.31 -0.98
CA PRO A 14 15.99 -10.75 -0.81
C PRO A 14 14.87 -11.52 -0.11
N ASN A 15 14.08 -10.85 0.73
CA ASN A 15 13.03 -11.46 1.55
C ASN A 15 11.62 -11.14 1.02
N VAL A 16 11.50 -10.91 -0.28
CA VAL A 16 10.20 -10.71 -0.93
C VAL A 16 9.68 -12.04 -1.44
N THR A 17 8.53 -12.45 -0.94
CA THR A 17 7.78 -13.58 -1.48
C THR A 17 6.53 -13.08 -2.20
N MET A 18 6.16 -13.72 -3.30
CA MET A 18 4.97 -13.35 -4.03
C MET A 18 4.27 -14.56 -4.65
N GLY A 19 2.97 -14.50 -4.71
CA GLY A 19 2.14 -15.49 -5.40
C GLY A 19 2.36 -15.49 -6.91
N THR A 20 1.32 -15.71 -7.66
CA THR A 20 1.36 -15.89 -9.12
C THR A 20 0.55 -14.82 -9.86
N GLY A 21 0.84 -14.62 -11.16
CA GLY A 21 0.10 -13.69 -12.00
C GLY A 21 0.35 -12.21 -11.73
N ASN A 22 1.38 -11.88 -10.98
CA ASN A 22 1.71 -10.50 -10.61
C ASN A 22 2.40 -9.75 -11.76
N TYR A 23 2.11 -8.46 -11.88
CA TYR A 23 2.82 -7.52 -12.74
C TYR A 23 3.57 -6.50 -11.89
N ILE A 24 4.90 -6.51 -11.95
CA ILE A 24 5.77 -5.53 -11.31
C ILE A 24 6.39 -4.67 -12.41
N GLY A 25 5.99 -3.41 -12.48
CA GLY A 25 6.40 -2.47 -13.50
C GLY A 25 7.78 -1.85 -13.31
N PRO A 26 8.17 -0.93 -14.21
CA PRO A 26 9.52 -0.37 -14.19
C PRO A 26 9.79 0.47 -12.94
N TYR A 27 11.05 0.40 -12.48
CA TYR A 27 11.57 1.21 -11.36
C TYR A 27 10.80 1.05 -10.05
N CYS A 28 10.09 -0.06 -9.86
CA CYS A 28 9.57 -0.42 -8.54
C CYS A 28 10.73 -0.83 -7.64
N VAL A 29 10.65 -0.45 -6.37
CA VAL A 29 11.61 -0.83 -5.33
C VAL A 29 10.82 -1.48 -4.20
N ILE A 30 10.97 -2.78 -4.03
CA ILE A 30 10.16 -3.59 -3.12
C ILE A 30 11.07 -4.37 -2.16
N GLY A 31 10.79 -4.28 -0.86
CA GLY A 31 11.49 -5.06 0.15
C GLY A 31 12.83 -4.48 0.59
N MET A 32 13.01 -3.17 0.43
CA MET A 32 14.13 -2.47 1.03
C MET A 32 13.83 -2.19 2.52
N PRO A 33 14.88 -1.95 3.35
CA PRO A 33 14.71 -1.69 4.77
C PRO A 33 13.77 -0.52 5.03
N ALA A 34 12.97 -0.64 6.10
CA ALA A 34 12.13 0.44 6.57
C ALA A 34 12.95 1.71 6.87
N GLU A 35 12.46 2.87 6.43
CA GLU A 35 13.12 4.14 6.69
C GLU A 35 12.92 4.62 8.14
N HIS A 36 13.55 3.91 9.07
CA HIS A 36 13.48 4.20 10.49
C HIS A 36 14.87 4.49 11.06
N ARG A 37 15.10 5.71 11.55
CA ARG A 37 16.43 6.20 11.99
C ARG A 37 17.17 5.26 12.95
N GLY A 38 16.48 4.59 13.86
CA GLY A 38 17.09 3.71 14.87
C GLY A 38 17.15 2.23 14.48
N LYS A 39 16.55 1.82 13.36
CA LYS A 39 16.42 0.41 12.95
C LYS A 39 16.73 0.17 11.47
N TRP A 40 17.29 1.16 10.79
CA TRP A 40 17.66 1.00 9.38
C TRP A 40 18.85 0.05 9.25
N ASP A 41 18.62 -1.13 8.70
CA ASP A 41 19.66 -2.15 8.49
C ASP A 41 19.55 -2.72 7.07
N PRO A 42 20.39 -2.24 6.13
CA PRO A 42 20.34 -2.72 4.75
C PRO A 42 20.85 -4.17 4.58
N ALA A 43 21.53 -4.73 5.58
CA ALA A 43 22.02 -6.10 5.54
C ALA A 43 20.92 -7.11 5.91
N ASN A 44 19.92 -6.69 6.69
CA ASN A 44 18.84 -7.53 7.18
C ASN A 44 17.48 -6.84 6.97
N PRO A 45 17.04 -6.62 5.73
CA PRO A 45 15.68 -6.15 5.49
C PRO A 45 14.69 -7.21 5.98
N GLY A 46 13.58 -6.76 6.55
CA GLY A 46 12.48 -7.66 6.91
C GLY A 46 11.77 -8.23 5.69
N ASP A 47 10.61 -8.81 5.92
CA ASP A 47 9.86 -9.53 4.89
C ASP A 47 8.81 -8.66 4.19
N VAL A 48 8.54 -8.98 2.92
CA VAL A 48 7.37 -8.56 2.17
C VAL A 48 6.68 -9.78 1.59
N VAL A 49 5.36 -9.84 1.77
CA VAL A 49 4.51 -10.88 1.19
C VAL A 49 3.52 -10.24 0.23
N ILE A 50 3.51 -10.69 -1.02
CA ILE A 50 2.57 -10.23 -2.06
C ILE A 50 1.73 -11.42 -2.51
N GLY A 51 0.42 -11.25 -2.54
CA GLY A 51 -0.53 -12.26 -3.01
C GLY A 51 -0.50 -12.51 -4.52
N ASP A 52 -1.63 -12.93 -5.04
CA ASP A 52 -1.80 -13.26 -6.46
C ASP A 52 -2.38 -12.08 -7.26
N ASN A 53 -2.09 -12.05 -8.56
CA ASN A 53 -2.70 -11.15 -9.55
C ASN A 53 -2.59 -9.65 -9.26
N CYS A 54 -1.62 -9.24 -8.45
CA CYS A 54 -1.38 -7.82 -8.15
C CYS A 54 -0.82 -7.08 -9.36
N ARG A 55 -1.14 -5.79 -9.46
CA ARG A 55 -0.60 -4.87 -10.46
C ARG A 55 0.09 -3.71 -9.78
N ILE A 56 1.42 -3.71 -9.81
CA ILE A 56 2.28 -2.67 -9.24
C ILE A 56 2.96 -1.97 -10.40
N THR A 57 2.44 -0.77 -10.80
CA THR A 57 2.61 -0.31 -12.20
C THR A 57 3.91 0.43 -12.51
N GLY A 58 4.62 0.94 -11.53
CA GLY A 58 5.94 1.55 -11.76
C GLY A 58 6.28 2.67 -10.78
N HIS A 59 7.58 2.84 -10.49
CA HIS A 59 8.07 3.80 -9.49
C HIS A 59 7.38 3.67 -8.13
N VAL A 60 6.85 2.49 -7.81
CA VAL A 60 6.24 2.19 -6.52
C VAL A 60 7.32 1.77 -5.55
N THR A 61 7.21 2.21 -4.30
CA THR A 61 8.08 1.75 -3.22
C THR A 61 7.25 1.00 -2.18
N ILE A 62 7.75 -0.16 -1.75
CA ILE A 62 7.15 -0.97 -0.68
C ILE A 62 8.27 -1.35 0.27
N ASP A 63 8.24 -0.79 1.48
CA ASP A 63 9.24 -1.09 2.48
C ASP A 63 9.00 -2.48 3.10
N ALA A 64 10.07 -3.15 3.46
CA ALA A 64 10.03 -4.39 4.21
C ALA A 64 9.52 -4.18 5.64
N GLY A 65 8.96 -5.21 6.24
CA GLY A 65 8.56 -5.17 7.63
C GLY A 65 9.74 -4.89 8.58
N MET A 66 9.47 -4.25 9.69
CA MET A 66 10.45 -3.91 10.70
C MET A 66 10.19 -4.66 12.01
N GLU A 67 8.94 -4.88 12.34
CA GLU A 67 8.47 -5.61 13.53
C GLU A 67 7.73 -6.91 13.15
N GLY A 68 7.30 -7.00 11.90
CA GLY A 68 6.62 -8.12 11.30
C GLY A 68 6.95 -8.21 9.81
N TYR A 69 5.94 -8.20 8.98
CA TYR A 69 6.08 -8.20 7.52
C TYR A 69 5.11 -7.20 6.89
N THR A 70 5.49 -6.65 5.76
CA THR A 70 4.58 -5.86 4.93
C THR A 70 3.79 -6.79 4.02
N TYR A 71 2.47 -6.63 3.97
CA TYR A 71 1.57 -7.51 3.23
C TYR A 71 0.82 -6.76 2.14
N ILE A 72 0.76 -7.35 0.97
CA ILE A 72 -0.08 -6.92 -0.17
C ILE A 72 -0.97 -8.10 -0.55
N GLY A 73 -2.25 -7.98 -0.35
CA GLY A 73 -3.25 -8.99 -0.67
C GLY A 73 -3.48 -9.17 -2.17
N ASP A 74 -4.31 -10.17 -2.51
CA ASP A 74 -4.61 -10.52 -3.89
C ASP A 74 -5.30 -9.38 -4.64
N ASN A 75 -5.07 -9.31 -5.95
CA ASN A 75 -5.68 -8.36 -6.87
C ASN A 75 -5.42 -6.89 -6.52
N ALA A 76 -4.45 -6.58 -5.67
CA ALA A 76 -4.13 -5.19 -5.34
C ALA A 76 -3.67 -4.41 -6.58
N PHE A 77 -4.19 -3.19 -6.74
CA PHE A 77 -3.77 -2.28 -7.81
C PHE A 77 -3.04 -1.07 -7.24
N ILE A 78 -1.71 -1.09 -7.32
CA ILE A 78 -0.84 -0.04 -6.79
C ILE A 78 -0.24 0.74 -7.94
N MET A 79 -0.62 2.01 -8.04
CA MET A 79 -0.30 2.85 -9.18
C MET A 79 1.01 3.63 -8.96
N LYS A 80 1.46 4.28 -10.05
CA LYS A 80 2.77 4.96 -10.12
C LYS A 80 3.01 5.92 -8.96
N HIS A 81 4.24 5.89 -8.45
CA HIS A 81 4.73 6.77 -7.36
C HIS A 81 4.00 6.60 -6.02
N ALA A 82 3.19 5.56 -5.86
CA ALA A 82 2.65 5.22 -4.56
C ALA A 82 3.76 4.68 -3.65
N HIS A 83 3.57 4.84 -2.33
CA HIS A 83 4.46 4.29 -1.31
C HIS A 83 3.65 3.51 -0.29
N VAL A 84 4.14 2.35 0.08
CA VAL A 84 3.61 1.53 1.19
C VAL A 84 4.72 1.36 2.21
N GLY A 85 4.51 1.93 3.39
CA GLY A 85 5.45 1.87 4.50
C GLY A 85 5.52 0.49 5.14
N HIS A 86 6.56 0.30 5.95
CA HIS A 86 6.87 -0.96 6.64
C HIS A 86 5.71 -1.49 7.50
N ASP A 87 5.58 -2.79 7.60
CA ASP A 87 4.55 -3.47 8.42
C ASP A 87 3.10 -3.12 8.02
N ALA A 88 2.88 -2.44 6.89
CA ALA A 88 1.53 -2.16 6.42
C ALA A 88 0.85 -3.44 5.92
N GLN A 89 -0.46 -3.52 6.16
CA GLN A 89 -1.29 -4.66 5.75
C GLN A 89 -2.34 -4.14 4.74
N ILE A 90 -2.08 -4.38 3.47
CA ILE A 90 -2.97 -4.01 2.37
C ILE A 90 -3.76 -5.25 1.98
N HIS A 91 -5.05 -5.26 2.23
CA HIS A 91 -5.89 -6.44 1.96
C HIS A 91 -6.26 -6.57 0.48
N ASN A 92 -7.09 -7.59 0.16
CA ASN A 92 -7.43 -7.93 -1.21
C ASN A 92 -8.22 -6.82 -1.91
N ASP A 93 -8.05 -6.72 -3.23
CA ASP A 93 -8.80 -5.82 -4.11
C ASP A 93 -8.66 -4.32 -3.76
N VAL A 94 -7.63 -3.95 -3.00
CA VAL A 94 -7.35 -2.55 -2.67
C VAL A 94 -6.77 -1.83 -3.87
N THR A 95 -7.23 -0.59 -4.07
CA THR A 95 -6.65 0.33 -5.06
C THR A 95 -5.89 1.45 -4.36
N ILE A 96 -4.60 1.60 -4.65
CA ILE A 96 -3.75 2.71 -4.21
C ILE A 96 -3.37 3.54 -5.44
N SER A 97 -3.97 4.72 -5.55
CA SER A 97 -3.80 5.57 -6.73
C SER A 97 -2.42 6.25 -6.78
N CYS A 98 -2.10 6.85 -7.93
CA CYS A 98 -0.80 7.48 -8.16
C CYS A 98 -0.42 8.48 -7.06
N GLY A 99 0.81 8.34 -6.57
CA GLY A 99 1.37 9.27 -5.59
C GLY A 99 0.88 9.13 -4.16
N ALA A 100 -0.10 8.26 -3.88
CA ALA A 100 -0.58 8.05 -2.52
C ALA A 100 0.52 7.49 -1.59
N LYS A 101 0.47 7.87 -0.31
CA LYS A 101 1.46 7.47 0.70
C LYS A 101 0.75 6.80 1.86
N ILE A 102 1.09 5.55 2.11
CA ILE A 102 0.58 4.75 3.23
C ILE A 102 1.69 4.66 4.28
N GLY A 103 1.42 5.22 5.45
CA GLY A 103 2.35 5.16 6.58
C GLY A 103 2.50 3.74 7.13
N GLY A 104 3.62 3.47 7.79
CA GLY A 104 3.91 2.16 8.37
C GLY A 104 2.85 1.66 9.35
N HIS A 105 2.71 0.33 9.48
CA HIS A 105 1.72 -0.36 10.31
C HIS A 105 0.24 -0.01 10.00
N THR A 106 -0.03 0.62 8.88
CA THR A 106 -1.41 0.94 8.46
C THR A 106 -2.09 -0.32 7.92
N VAL A 107 -3.33 -0.53 8.34
CA VAL A 107 -4.20 -1.56 7.77
C VAL A 107 -5.15 -0.91 6.78
N VAL A 108 -5.18 -1.40 5.55
CA VAL A 108 -6.15 -0.99 4.52
C VAL A 108 -7.00 -2.21 4.18
N GLU A 109 -8.25 -2.16 4.58
CA GLU A 109 -9.17 -3.27 4.40
C GLU A 109 -9.60 -3.45 2.94
N HIS A 110 -10.15 -4.63 2.66
CA HIS A 110 -10.49 -5.07 1.30
C HIS A 110 -11.40 -4.07 0.55
N HIS A 111 -11.21 -3.99 -0.76
CA HIS A 111 -11.93 -3.10 -1.68
C HIS A 111 -11.84 -1.60 -1.35
N ALA A 112 -10.97 -1.17 -0.43
CA ALA A 112 -10.76 0.25 -0.18
C ALA A 112 -10.03 0.91 -1.34
N THR A 113 -10.32 2.19 -1.57
CA THR A 113 -9.66 3.01 -2.60
C THR A 113 -8.98 4.22 -1.97
N ILE A 114 -7.67 4.32 -2.16
CA ILE A 114 -6.87 5.47 -1.74
C ILE A 114 -6.63 6.35 -2.96
N GLY A 115 -7.16 7.56 -2.93
CA GLY A 115 -7.13 8.51 -4.05
C GLY A 115 -5.74 9.08 -4.34
N LEU A 116 -5.63 9.75 -5.49
CA LEU A 116 -4.40 10.37 -5.98
C LEU A 116 -3.77 11.29 -4.92
N ASN A 117 -2.47 11.09 -4.63
CA ASN A 117 -1.72 11.90 -3.67
C ASN A 117 -2.33 11.99 -2.26
N ALA A 118 -3.20 11.08 -1.89
CA ALA A 118 -3.66 11.00 -0.50
C ALA A 118 -2.53 10.52 0.43
N VAL A 119 -2.52 11.03 1.66
CA VAL A 119 -1.50 10.72 2.67
C VAL A 119 -2.17 10.15 3.91
N ILE A 120 -1.80 8.93 4.26
CA ILE A 120 -2.34 8.21 5.43
C ILE A 120 -1.25 8.15 6.50
N HIS A 121 -1.58 8.63 7.71
CA HIS A 121 -0.66 8.55 8.84
C HIS A 121 -0.37 7.09 9.21
N GLN A 122 0.84 6.82 9.70
CA GLN A 122 1.20 5.49 10.21
C GLN A 122 0.24 4.99 11.29
N ARG A 123 0.12 3.66 11.44
CA ARG A 123 -0.74 2.98 12.44
C ARG A 123 -2.21 3.35 12.30
N HIS A 124 -2.65 3.59 11.09
CA HIS A 124 -4.04 3.89 10.79
C HIS A 124 -4.81 2.63 10.38
N HIS A 125 -6.14 2.68 10.53
CA HIS A 125 -7.05 1.67 10.01
C HIS A 125 -8.00 2.32 9.00
N ILE A 126 -8.02 1.80 7.79
CA ILE A 126 -8.88 2.24 6.69
C ILE A 126 -9.94 1.16 6.48
N GLY A 127 -11.19 1.47 6.77
CA GLY A 127 -12.30 0.52 6.70
C GLY A 127 -12.52 -0.02 5.29
N ALA A 128 -13.07 -1.23 5.23
CA ALA A 128 -13.38 -1.90 3.96
C ALA A 128 -14.30 -1.06 3.06
N MET A 129 -14.13 -1.18 1.74
CA MET A 129 -14.97 -0.49 0.76
C MET A 129 -15.01 1.04 0.92
N SER A 130 -14.14 1.61 1.75
CA SER A 130 -14.05 3.06 1.93
C SER A 130 -13.30 3.72 0.77
N MET A 131 -13.47 5.03 0.63
CA MET A 131 -12.80 5.84 -0.38
C MET A 131 -12.15 7.05 0.26
N ILE A 132 -10.84 7.17 0.14
CA ILE A 132 -10.08 8.36 0.50
C ILE A 132 -9.92 9.22 -0.76
N GLY A 133 -10.46 10.42 -0.74
CA GLY A 133 -10.42 11.35 -1.89
C GLY A 133 -9.00 11.79 -2.23
N MET A 134 -8.83 12.26 -3.47
CA MET A 134 -7.53 12.77 -3.93
C MET A 134 -7.02 13.91 -3.03
N GLY A 135 -5.72 13.93 -2.74
CA GLY A 135 -5.08 14.97 -1.93
C GLY A 135 -5.52 15.00 -0.46
N ALA A 136 -6.32 14.05 -0.02
CA ALA A 136 -6.74 14.00 1.37
C ALA A 136 -5.56 13.65 2.30
N VAL A 137 -5.58 14.25 3.49
CA VAL A 137 -4.63 13.92 4.57
C VAL A 137 -5.41 13.29 5.72
N VAL A 138 -5.10 12.03 6.01
CA VAL A 138 -5.72 11.25 7.08
C VAL A 138 -4.77 11.20 8.27
N PRO A 139 -4.92 12.11 9.25
CA PRO A 139 -4.10 12.11 10.46
C PRO A 139 -4.58 11.06 11.46
N LEU A 140 -3.75 10.69 12.43
CA LEU A 140 -3.94 9.58 13.37
C LEU A 140 -5.32 9.52 14.07
N LYS A 141 -5.98 10.65 14.26
CA LYS A 141 -7.25 10.74 15.02
C LYS A 141 -8.51 10.70 14.17
N VAL A 142 -8.39 10.55 12.86
CA VAL A 142 -9.56 10.48 11.97
C VAL A 142 -9.90 9.01 11.74
N GLU A 143 -11.05 8.58 12.23
CA GLU A 143 -11.56 7.24 11.99
C GLU A 143 -12.11 7.13 10.57
N ILE A 144 -11.78 6.05 9.88
CA ILE A 144 -12.24 5.76 8.52
C ILE A 144 -13.11 4.50 8.57
N ASP A 145 -14.40 4.73 8.61
CA ASP A 145 -15.39 3.65 8.70
C ASP A 145 -15.53 2.91 7.38
N GLU A 146 -16.03 1.69 7.46
CA GLU A 146 -16.40 0.87 6.31
C GLU A 146 -17.38 1.61 5.40
N GLY A 147 -17.12 1.58 4.10
CA GLY A 147 -17.98 2.18 3.07
C GLY A 147 -18.05 3.71 3.12
N GLY A 148 -17.27 4.39 3.94
CA GLY A 148 -17.28 5.84 4.00
C GLY A 148 -16.42 6.49 2.90
N VAL A 149 -16.84 7.66 2.40
CA VAL A 149 -16.04 8.55 1.56
C VAL A 149 -15.50 9.69 2.40
N TYR A 150 -14.19 9.87 2.40
CA TYR A 150 -13.49 10.90 3.18
C TYR A 150 -12.63 11.76 2.28
N ALA A 151 -12.62 13.08 2.47
CA ALA A 151 -11.80 13.99 1.68
C ALA A 151 -11.36 15.21 2.49
N GLY A 152 -10.37 15.93 1.97
CA GLY A 152 -9.85 17.17 2.55
C GLY A 152 -8.61 17.01 3.41
N ASN A 153 -8.11 18.12 3.97
CA ASN A 153 -6.96 18.18 4.87
C ASN A 153 -7.32 19.03 6.11
N PRO A 154 -7.53 18.43 7.29
CA PRO A 154 -7.62 16.99 7.51
C PRO A 154 -8.86 16.36 6.84
N ALA A 155 -8.76 15.08 6.54
CA ALA A 155 -9.87 14.32 5.94
C ALA A 155 -11.13 14.37 6.84
N ARG A 156 -12.29 14.48 6.21
CA ARG A 156 -13.61 14.46 6.87
C ARG A 156 -14.55 13.54 6.11
N TYR A 157 -15.47 12.93 6.80
CA TYR A 157 -16.55 12.17 6.20
C TYR A 157 -17.39 13.05 5.28
N ILE A 158 -17.64 12.60 4.08
CA ILE A 158 -18.43 13.29 3.04
C ILE A 158 -19.77 12.61 2.84
N ARG A 159 -19.77 11.29 2.64
CA ARG A 159 -20.97 10.49 2.34
C ARG A 159 -20.66 9.01 2.40
N GLN A 160 -21.67 8.18 2.31
CA GLN A 160 -21.50 6.76 2.06
C GLN A 160 -20.95 6.52 0.66
N ASN A 161 -20.06 5.56 0.50
CA ASN A 161 -19.57 5.12 -0.79
C ASN A 161 -20.64 4.27 -1.46
N ILE A 162 -21.08 4.69 -2.64
CA ILE A 162 -22.01 3.92 -3.45
C ILE A 162 -21.16 3.10 -4.39
N ILE A 163 -20.94 1.84 -4.03
CA ILE A 163 -20.29 0.86 -4.91
C ILE A 163 -21.38 0.31 -5.80
N PRO A 164 -21.26 0.43 -7.14
CA PRO A 164 -22.25 -0.10 -8.07
C PRO A 164 -22.31 -1.63 -8.07
#